data_b2182858e8852f114e5aa8f4eec0a6ed
#
_entry.id   b2182858e8852f114e5aa8f4eec0a6ed
#
_cell.length_a   1.000
_cell.length_b   1.000
_cell.length_c   1.000
_cell.angle_alpha   90.00
_cell.angle_beta   90.00
_cell.angle_gamma   90.00
#
_symmetry.space_group_name_H-M   'P 1'
#
loop_
_entity.id
_entity.type
_entity.pdbx_description
1 polymer ?
#
loop_
_entity_poly.entity_id
_entity_poly.type
_entity_poly.pdbx_seq_one_letter_code
_entity_poly.pdbx_strand_id
1 'polypeptide(L)'
;LEKFTIDEYPPKLLIINSKTGKSIPAKNPEIVLVDKHFREGKLLKWRIRVRQNLPLAAPVVTSDTVKYVGWGSSGAVTALLVEAQPMEGDRAVGKPLVGWVTCGSYLFPFQELKLTKDLSLVMARREPERYASRIHVYTRSQKNIVATVEVNKPVSVDGWRIYQLSY
;
A
#
# COMPACT_ATOMS: atom_id res chain seq x y z
N LEU A 1 16.69 9.00 18.54
CA LEU A 1 15.57 8.68 17.67
C LEU A 1 14.34 8.34 18.51
N GLU A 2 13.28 9.12 18.37
CA GLU A 2 12.03 8.89 19.11
C GLU A 2 11.02 8.12 18.24
N LYS A 3 10.91 8.50 16.97
CA LYS A 3 9.96 7.90 16.03
C LYS A 3 10.51 7.97 14.61
N PHE A 4 10.37 6.88 13.88
CA PHE A 4 10.57 6.82 12.44
C PHE A 4 9.20 6.67 11.76
N THR A 5 8.93 7.49 10.76
CA THR A 5 7.65 7.48 10.05
C THR A 5 7.93 7.38 8.55
N ILE A 6 7.19 6.49 7.90
CA ILE A 6 7.14 6.37 6.45
C ILE A 6 5.69 6.64 6.06
N ASP A 7 5.47 7.75 5.37
CA ASP A 7 4.19 8.03 4.74
C ASP A 7 4.27 7.52 3.31
N GLU A 8 3.32 6.72 2.91
CA GLU A 8 3.27 6.12 1.59
C GLU A 8 2.06 6.66 0.82
N TYR A 9 2.18 6.73 -0.50
CA TYR A 9 1.04 7.03 -1.36
C TYR A 9 -0.06 5.98 -1.17
N PRO A 10 -1.34 6.35 -1.42
CA PRO A 10 -2.44 5.40 -1.33
C PRO A 10 -2.20 4.15 -2.17
N PRO A 11 -2.69 2.98 -1.76
CA PRO A 11 -2.60 1.77 -2.56
C PRO A 11 -3.17 1.98 -3.97
N LYS A 12 -2.45 1.47 -4.96
CA LYS A 12 -2.85 1.48 -6.37
C LYS A 12 -3.25 0.09 -6.79
N LEU A 13 -4.45 -0.06 -7.32
CA LEU A 13 -4.93 -1.31 -7.88
C LEU A 13 -4.92 -1.24 -9.41
N LEU A 14 -4.51 -2.31 -10.04
CA LEU A 14 -4.49 -2.46 -11.48
C LEU A 14 -4.70 -3.92 -11.89
N ILE A 15 -5.01 -4.12 -13.16
CA ILE A 15 -5.18 -5.46 -13.73
C ILE A 15 -3.94 -5.83 -14.53
N ILE A 16 -3.45 -7.04 -14.31
CA ILE A 16 -2.32 -7.62 -15.04
C ILE A 16 -2.75 -8.88 -15.78
N ASN A 17 -1.98 -9.22 -16.82
CA ASN A 17 -2.01 -10.56 -17.37
C ASN A 17 -1.24 -11.49 -16.43
N SER A 18 -1.91 -12.47 -15.87
CA SER A 18 -1.33 -13.37 -14.85
C SER A 18 -0.22 -14.27 -15.40
N LYS A 19 -0.15 -14.47 -16.73
CA LYS A 19 0.90 -15.27 -17.37
C LYS A 19 2.17 -14.46 -17.63
N THR A 20 2.04 -13.20 -18.02
CA THR A 20 3.18 -12.34 -18.40
C THR A 20 3.59 -11.36 -17.32
N GLY A 21 2.74 -11.11 -16.32
CA GLY A 21 2.93 -10.08 -15.28
C GLY A 21 2.79 -8.64 -15.79
N LYS A 22 2.44 -8.44 -17.06
CA LYS A 22 2.31 -7.11 -17.64
C LYS A 22 0.94 -6.51 -17.36
N SER A 23 0.91 -5.20 -17.10
CA SER A 23 -0.33 -4.44 -16.95
C SER A 23 -1.19 -4.46 -18.21
N ILE A 24 -2.50 -4.30 -18.05
CA ILE A 24 -3.45 -4.24 -19.16
C ILE A 24 -4.22 -2.92 -19.07
N PRO A 25 -4.21 -2.09 -20.12
CA PRO A 25 -3.31 -2.16 -21.28
C PRO A 25 -1.83 -1.92 -20.90
N ALA A 26 -0.90 -2.46 -21.66
CA ALA A 26 0.53 -2.38 -21.36
C ALA A 26 1.06 -0.94 -21.39
N LYS A 27 0.49 -0.10 -22.25
CA LYS A 27 0.72 1.34 -22.25
C LYS A 27 -0.44 2.04 -21.55
N ASN A 28 -0.11 2.95 -20.62
CA ASN A 28 -1.10 3.69 -19.85
C ASN A 28 -2.13 2.77 -19.16
N PRO A 29 -1.71 1.92 -18.22
CA PRO A 29 -2.63 1.05 -17.51
C PRO A 29 -3.66 1.86 -16.73
N GLU A 30 -4.90 1.37 -16.69
CA GLU A 30 -5.90 1.93 -15.79
C GLU A 30 -5.50 1.63 -14.34
N ILE A 31 -5.59 2.63 -13.48
CA ILE A 31 -5.21 2.54 -12.07
C ILE A 31 -6.35 3.11 -11.22
N VAL A 32 -6.64 2.43 -10.13
CA VAL A 32 -7.52 2.92 -9.08
C VAL A 32 -6.70 3.22 -7.84
N LEU A 33 -6.81 4.43 -7.31
CA LEU A 33 -6.20 4.85 -6.06
C LEU A 33 -7.17 4.61 -4.91
N VAL A 34 -6.75 3.82 -3.94
CA VAL A 34 -7.56 3.50 -2.76
C VAL A 34 -7.13 4.37 -1.60
N ASP A 35 -7.56 5.62 -1.62
CA ASP A 35 -7.41 6.55 -0.50
C ASP A 35 -8.54 6.39 0.53
N LYS A 36 -8.53 7.22 1.57
CA LYS A 36 -9.56 7.20 2.62
C LYS A 36 -10.97 7.56 2.14
N HIS A 37 -11.09 8.19 0.97
CA HIS A 37 -12.36 8.59 0.37
C HIS A 37 -12.86 7.60 -0.68
N PHE A 38 -12.05 6.61 -1.03
CA PHE A 38 -12.41 5.62 -2.04
C PHE A 38 -13.63 4.81 -1.61
N ARG A 39 -14.60 4.72 -2.50
CA ARG A 39 -15.80 3.88 -2.34
C ARG A 39 -15.86 2.79 -3.39
N GLU A 40 -15.82 3.18 -4.65
CA GLU A 40 -15.80 2.29 -5.78
C GLU A 40 -15.06 2.91 -6.96
N GLY A 41 -14.56 2.08 -7.85
CA GLY A 41 -13.89 2.49 -9.06
C GLY A 41 -14.11 1.47 -10.17
N LYS A 42 -13.66 1.80 -11.37
CA LYS A 42 -13.74 0.92 -12.53
C LYS A 42 -12.34 0.61 -13.06
N LEU A 43 -12.08 -0.67 -13.27
CA LEU A 43 -10.90 -1.16 -13.97
C LEU A 43 -11.34 -2.07 -15.10
N LEU A 44 -11.11 -1.66 -16.34
CA LEU A 44 -11.60 -2.34 -17.54
C LEU A 44 -13.13 -2.54 -17.43
N LYS A 45 -13.59 -3.78 -17.42
CA LYS A 45 -14.99 -4.14 -17.28
C LYS A 45 -15.42 -4.54 -15.86
N TRP A 46 -14.57 -4.31 -14.87
CA TRP A 46 -14.90 -4.63 -13.48
C TRP A 46 -15.14 -3.37 -12.66
N ARG A 47 -16.20 -3.42 -11.85
CA ARG A 47 -16.43 -2.45 -10.78
C ARG A 47 -15.71 -2.95 -9.53
N ILE A 48 -14.84 -2.14 -8.99
CA ILE A 48 -14.00 -2.48 -7.84
C ILE A 48 -14.55 -1.76 -6.61
N ARG A 49 -14.82 -2.52 -5.55
CA ARG A 49 -15.18 -1.99 -4.23
C ARG A 49 -14.22 -2.56 -3.19
N VAL A 50 -13.89 -1.76 -2.19
CA VAL A 50 -13.07 -2.22 -1.06
C VAL A 50 -13.98 -2.43 0.14
N ARG A 51 -14.06 -3.67 0.62
CA ARG A 51 -14.85 -4.04 1.79
C ARG A 51 -14.10 -3.80 3.10
N GLN A 52 -12.79 -4.05 3.12
CA GLN A 52 -11.92 -3.81 4.25
C GLN A 52 -10.59 -3.24 3.77
N ASN A 53 -10.07 -2.29 4.53
CA ASN A 53 -8.74 -1.74 4.33
C ASN A 53 -7.97 -1.89 5.64
N LEU A 54 -6.96 -2.75 5.63
CA LEU A 54 -6.06 -2.97 6.76
C LEU A 54 -4.70 -2.36 6.41
N PRO A 55 -4.38 -1.16 6.92
CA PRO A 55 -3.10 -0.50 6.62
C PRO A 55 -1.89 -1.28 7.09
N LEU A 56 -2.02 -1.99 8.22
CA LEU A 56 -0.99 -2.84 8.80
C LEU A 56 -1.59 -4.20 9.11
N ALA A 57 -1.21 -5.21 8.35
CA ALA A 57 -1.79 -6.54 8.44
C ALA A 57 -0.75 -7.64 8.28
N ALA A 58 -1.13 -8.83 8.67
CA ALA A 58 -0.40 -10.06 8.40
C ALA A 58 -1.36 -11.15 7.90
N PRO A 59 -0.88 -12.07 7.04
CA PRO A 59 -1.68 -13.19 6.59
C PRO A 59 -1.88 -14.22 7.69
N VAL A 60 -3.07 -14.78 7.74
CA VAL A 60 -3.39 -16.00 8.50
C VAL A 60 -3.78 -17.07 7.50
N VAL A 61 -2.97 -18.11 7.42
CA VAL A 61 -3.18 -19.22 6.50
C VAL A 61 -3.96 -20.31 7.21
N THR A 62 -5.14 -20.63 6.70
CA THR A 62 -5.91 -21.83 7.07
C THR A 62 -5.77 -22.85 5.95
N SER A 63 -6.29 -24.07 6.11
CA SER A 63 -6.06 -25.19 5.18
C SER A 63 -6.23 -24.86 3.68
N ASP A 64 -7.16 -23.95 3.34
CA ASP A 64 -7.48 -23.64 1.94
C ASP A 64 -7.59 -22.14 1.63
N THR A 65 -7.44 -21.27 2.63
CA THR A 65 -7.65 -19.82 2.45
C THR A 65 -6.62 -18.99 3.18
N VAL A 66 -6.31 -17.82 2.59
CA VAL A 66 -5.50 -16.77 3.22
C VAL A 66 -6.42 -15.64 3.61
N LYS A 67 -6.40 -15.26 4.88
CA LYS A 67 -7.06 -14.07 5.42
C LYS A 67 -6.02 -13.13 5.98
N TYR A 68 -6.35 -11.87 6.08
CA TYR A 68 -5.48 -10.87 6.68
C TYR A 68 -6.12 -10.32 7.95
N VAL A 69 -5.29 -10.12 8.96
CA VAL A 69 -5.70 -9.54 10.25
C VAL A 69 -4.79 -8.36 10.59
N GLY A 70 -5.29 -7.43 11.38
CA GLY A 70 -4.50 -6.31 11.84
C GLY A 70 -3.25 -6.78 12.60
N TRP A 71 -2.08 -6.26 12.21
CA TRP A 71 -0.80 -6.62 12.80
C TRP A 71 0.22 -5.51 12.61
N GLY A 72 0.66 -4.89 13.69
CA GLY A 72 1.44 -3.65 13.67
C GLY A 72 2.93 -3.83 13.91
N SER A 73 3.56 -4.87 13.37
CA SER A 73 5.01 -5.09 13.49
C SER A 73 5.74 -4.87 12.18
N SER A 74 7.08 -4.84 12.25
CA SER A 74 7.93 -4.74 11.06
C SER A 74 7.62 -5.86 10.07
N GLY A 75 7.50 -5.51 8.80
CA GLY A 75 7.11 -6.43 7.74
C GLY A 75 5.61 -6.56 7.53
N ALA A 76 4.78 -5.83 8.28
CA ALA A 76 3.35 -5.75 8.02
C ALA A 76 3.07 -5.27 6.60
N VAL A 77 1.97 -5.75 6.04
CA VAL A 77 1.49 -5.37 4.71
C VAL A 77 0.24 -4.52 4.80
N THR A 78 0.00 -3.69 3.80
CA THR A 78 -1.33 -3.15 3.56
C THR A 78 -2.14 -4.21 2.82
N ALA A 79 -3.29 -4.59 3.36
CA ALA A 79 -4.16 -5.58 2.75
C ALA A 79 -5.56 -5.01 2.52
N LEU A 80 -6.10 -5.24 1.34
CA LEU A 80 -7.43 -4.81 0.94
C LEU A 80 -8.30 -6.04 0.65
N LEU A 81 -9.46 -6.12 1.29
CA LEU A 81 -10.51 -7.07 0.90
C LEU A 81 -11.34 -6.42 -0.20
N VAL A 82 -11.21 -6.94 -1.40
CA VAL A 82 -11.75 -6.33 -2.63
C VAL A 82 -12.89 -7.17 -3.20
N GLU A 83 -13.90 -6.50 -3.67
CA GLU A 83 -14.98 -7.07 -4.48
C GLU A 83 -14.86 -6.57 -5.92
N ALA A 84 -14.74 -7.49 -6.87
CA ALA A 84 -14.70 -7.21 -8.28
C ALA A 84 -15.98 -7.74 -8.97
N GLN A 85 -16.82 -6.83 -9.43
CA GLN A 85 -18.07 -7.15 -10.11
C GLN A 85 -17.89 -6.98 -11.62
N PRO A 86 -18.08 -8.06 -12.41
CA PRO A 86 -18.12 -7.92 -13.87
C PRO A 86 -19.27 -7.03 -14.30
N MET A 87 -19.01 -6.14 -15.25
CA MET A 87 -19.99 -5.18 -15.76
C MET A 87 -20.10 -5.23 -17.29
N GLU A 88 -21.29 -5.03 -17.81
CA GLU A 88 -21.55 -4.66 -19.19
C GLU A 88 -22.13 -3.24 -19.19
N GLY A 89 -21.28 -2.24 -19.52
CA GLY A 89 -21.67 -0.84 -19.32
C GLY A 89 -21.95 -0.59 -17.83
N ASP A 90 -23.16 -0.13 -17.51
CA ASP A 90 -23.59 0.15 -16.13
C ASP A 90 -24.34 -1.04 -15.48
N ARG A 91 -24.46 -2.15 -16.18
CA ARG A 91 -25.18 -3.33 -15.71
C ARG A 91 -24.21 -4.37 -15.14
N ALA A 92 -24.49 -4.85 -13.93
CA ALA A 92 -23.76 -5.96 -13.33
C ALA A 92 -24.11 -7.27 -14.04
N VAL A 93 -23.10 -8.07 -14.39
CA VAL A 93 -23.26 -9.38 -15.01
C VAL A 93 -22.49 -10.45 -14.23
N GLY A 94 -23.14 -11.56 -13.93
CA GLY A 94 -22.52 -12.64 -13.17
C GLY A 94 -22.31 -12.34 -11.69
N LYS A 95 -21.57 -13.20 -11.03
CA LYS A 95 -21.28 -13.09 -9.59
C LYS A 95 -20.05 -12.25 -9.33
N PRO A 96 -20.03 -11.43 -8.27
CA PRO A 96 -18.82 -10.73 -7.87
C PRO A 96 -17.76 -11.71 -7.34
N LEU A 97 -16.50 -11.38 -7.58
CA LEU A 97 -15.36 -12.07 -7.01
C LEU A 97 -14.88 -11.28 -5.79
N VAL A 98 -14.60 -11.96 -4.69
CA VAL A 98 -14.14 -11.35 -3.45
C VAL A 98 -12.83 -12.00 -3.02
N GLY A 99 -11.85 -11.21 -2.67
CA GLY A 99 -10.58 -11.72 -2.18
C GLY A 99 -9.67 -10.63 -1.66
N TRP A 100 -8.61 -11.07 -1.01
CA TRP A 100 -7.58 -10.19 -0.47
C TRP A 100 -6.53 -9.86 -1.51
N VAL A 101 -6.10 -8.60 -1.52
CA VAL A 101 -5.05 -8.09 -2.40
C VAL A 101 -4.03 -7.32 -1.56
N THR A 102 -2.76 -7.61 -1.75
CA THR A 102 -1.64 -6.89 -1.14
C THR A 102 -0.41 -6.95 -2.04
N CYS A 103 0.41 -5.92 -2.01
CA CYS A 103 1.70 -5.92 -2.71
C CYS A 103 2.81 -6.70 -1.99
N GLY A 104 2.52 -7.22 -0.79
CA GLY A 104 3.50 -7.93 0.01
C GLY A 104 4.52 -7.03 0.71
N SER A 105 5.48 -7.66 1.38
CA SER A 105 6.59 -7.01 2.06
C SER A 105 7.82 -7.91 1.98
N TYR A 106 8.90 -7.55 2.65
CA TYR A 106 10.07 -8.45 2.78
C TYR A 106 9.76 -9.73 3.57
N LEU A 107 8.69 -9.71 4.38
CA LEU A 107 8.31 -10.84 5.24
C LEU A 107 7.21 -11.70 4.63
N PHE A 108 6.26 -11.07 3.92
CA PHE A 108 5.10 -11.74 3.36
C PHE A 108 5.01 -11.58 1.84
N PRO A 109 4.61 -12.62 1.11
CA PRO A 109 4.45 -12.53 -0.33
C PRO A 109 3.26 -11.63 -0.71
N PHE A 110 3.24 -11.17 -1.95
CA PHE A 110 2.08 -10.50 -2.51
C PHE A 110 0.89 -11.47 -2.64
N GLN A 111 -0.32 -10.91 -2.66
CA GLN A 111 -1.55 -11.64 -2.90
C GLN A 111 -2.34 -10.97 -4.03
N GLU A 112 -2.79 -11.73 -4.98
CA GLU A 112 -3.61 -11.29 -6.10
C GLU A 112 -5.03 -11.85 -6.02
N LEU A 113 -5.98 -11.16 -6.64
CA LEU A 113 -7.33 -11.66 -6.88
C LEU A 113 -7.47 -12.06 -8.35
N LYS A 114 -7.61 -13.35 -8.62
CA LYS A 114 -7.84 -13.85 -9.96
C LYS A 114 -9.23 -13.47 -10.45
N LEU A 115 -9.29 -12.72 -11.54
CA LEU A 115 -10.53 -12.29 -12.18
C LEU A 115 -10.99 -13.27 -13.24
N THR A 116 -10.07 -13.73 -14.07
CA THR A 116 -10.26 -14.75 -15.09
C THR A 116 -9.04 -15.65 -15.15
N LYS A 117 -9.04 -16.62 -16.06
CA LYS A 117 -7.89 -17.49 -16.33
C LYS A 117 -6.59 -16.70 -16.60
N ASP A 118 -6.70 -15.55 -17.26
CA ASP A 118 -5.55 -14.78 -17.74
C ASP A 118 -5.40 -13.40 -17.05
N LEU A 119 -6.36 -12.98 -16.25
CA LEU A 119 -6.38 -11.66 -15.64
C LEU A 119 -6.42 -11.74 -14.12
N SER A 120 -5.60 -10.92 -13.47
CA SER A 120 -5.59 -10.77 -12.03
C SER A 120 -5.59 -9.30 -11.61
N LEU A 121 -6.29 -9.02 -10.52
CA LEU A 121 -6.24 -7.73 -9.85
C LEU A 121 -5.10 -7.78 -8.84
N VAL A 122 -4.21 -6.80 -8.93
CA VAL A 122 -3.04 -6.70 -8.06
C VAL A 122 -2.91 -5.30 -7.47
N MET A 123 -2.20 -5.22 -6.36
CA MET A 123 -1.74 -3.96 -5.80
C MET A 123 -0.33 -3.67 -6.30
N ALA A 124 -0.13 -2.49 -6.89
CA ALA A 124 1.19 -2.05 -7.28
C ALA A 124 2.10 -1.90 -6.05
N ARG A 125 3.40 -2.10 -6.25
CA ARG A 125 4.39 -1.85 -5.21
C ARG A 125 4.24 -0.41 -4.70
N ARG A 126 4.16 -0.27 -3.39
CA ARG A 126 3.98 1.04 -2.77
C ARG A 126 5.26 1.86 -2.84
N GLU A 127 5.08 3.13 -3.14
CA GLU A 127 6.15 4.11 -3.15
C GLU A 127 6.04 4.95 -1.88
N PRO A 128 7.15 5.20 -1.18
CA PRO A 128 7.11 6.08 -0.03
C PRO A 128 6.92 7.54 -0.48
N GLU A 129 6.02 8.22 0.19
CA GLU A 129 5.80 9.66 0.01
C GLU A 129 6.78 10.45 0.88
N ARG A 130 7.05 9.95 2.07
CA ARG A 130 7.84 10.64 3.07
C ARG A 130 8.59 9.68 3.97
N TYR A 131 9.87 9.97 4.19
CA TYR A 131 10.68 9.35 5.22
C TYR A 131 11.07 10.40 6.24
N ALA A 132 10.69 10.23 7.49
CA ALA A 132 10.97 11.17 8.55
C ALA A 132 11.36 10.48 9.85
N SER A 133 12.34 11.08 10.54
CA SER A 133 12.76 10.65 11.86
C SER A 133 12.53 11.76 12.88
N ARG A 134 11.86 11.44 13.97
CA ARG A 134 11.74 12.36 15.10
C ARG A 134 12.88 12.09 16.06
N ILE A 135 13.68 13.10 16.32
CA ILE A 135 14.88 12.99 17.12
C ILE A 135 14.88 13.97 18.30
N HIS A 136 15.56 13.59 19.37
CA HIS A 136 15.91 14.50 20.47
C HIS A 136 17.36 14.92 20.30
N VAL A 137 17.59 16.21 20.33
CA VAL A 137 18.93 16.78 20.28
C VAL A 137 19.24 17.41 21.63
N TYR A 138 20.30 16.93 22.26
CA TYR A 138 20.82 17.50 23.52
C TYR A 138 21.99 18.40 23.18
N THR A 139 21.83 19.69 23.45
CA THR A 139 22.89 20.66 23.18
C THR A 139 23.81 20.79 24.40
N ARG A 140 25.01 21.34 24.22
CA ARG A 140 25.94 21.63 25.31
C ARG A 140 25.36 22.61 26.34
N SER A 141 24.42 23.44 25.93
CA SER A 141 23.69 24.37 26.82
C SER A 141 22.55 23.69 27.57
N GLN A 142 22.48 22.35 27.58
CA GLN A 142 21.46 21.53 28.25
C GLN A 142 20.02 21.76 27.74
N LYS A 143 19.88 22.26 26.52
CA LYS A 143 18.59 22.32 25.87
C LYS A 143 18.25 21.00 25.22
N ASN A 144 17.06 20.51 25.51
CA ASN A 144 16.50 19.36 24.83
C ASN A 144 15.59 19.87 23.70
N ILE A 145 15.97 19.62 22.46
CA ILE A 145 15.23 20.06 21.27
C ILE A 145 14.70 18.82 20.59
N VAL A 146 13.37 18.80 20.35
CA VAL A 146 12.72 17.76 19.56
C VAL A 146 12.57 18.28 18.13
N ALA A 147 13.12 17.54 17.17
CA ALA A 147 13.06 17.91 15.78
C ALA A 147 12.64 16.72 14.90
N THR A 148 11.98 17.00 13.78
CA THR A 148 11.70 16.02 12.73
C THR A 148 12.67 16.25 11.58
N VAL A 149 13.45 15.23 11.26
CA VAL A 149 14.40 15.24 10.14
C VAL A 149 13.83 14.39 9.02
N GLU A 150 13.76 14.95 7.84
CA GLU A 150 13.31 14.26 6.62
C GLU A 150 14.49 14.08 5.67
N VAL A 151 14.41 13.06 4.81
CA VAL A 151 15.38 12.88 3.74
C VAL A 151 15.39 14.13 2.84
N ASN A 152 16.59 14.66 2.60
CA ASN A 152 16.80 15.89 1.84
C ASN A 152 16.29 17.20 2.48
N LYS A 153 15.86 17.14 3.75
CA LYS A 153 15.45 18.34 4.50
C LYS A 153 16.20 18.40 5.83
N PRO A 154 17.38 19.03 5.86
CA PRO A 154 18.17 19.12 7.08
C PRO A 154 17.53 20.02 8.13
N VAL A 155 17.79 19.72 9.37
CA VAL A 155 17.42 20.54 10.52
C VAL A 155 18.67 21.20 11.10
N SER A 156 18.60 22.50 11.37
CA SER A 156 19.70 23.25 11.96
C SER A 156 19.46 23.44 13.47
N VAL A 157 20.45 23.06 14.29
CA VAL A 157 20.43 23.21 15.74
C VAL A 157 21.82 23.66 16.20
N ASP A 158 21.90 24.81 16.89
CA ASP A 158 23.15 25.37 17.43
C ASP A 158 24.31 25.42 16.41
N GLY A 159 24.02 25.82 15.17
CA GLY A 159 25.00 25.89 14.08
C GLY A 159 25.32 24.55 13.40
N TRP A 160 24.77 23.45 13.89
CA TRP A 160 24.88 22.14 13.28
C TRP A 160 23.74 21.89 12.32
N ARG A 161 24.03 21.25 11.19
CA ARG A 161 23.00 20.73 10.28
C ARG A 161 22.92 19.21 10.40
N ILE A 162 21.72 18.71 10.70
CA ILE A 162 21.45 17.29 10.88
C ILE A 162 20.72 16.79 9.65
N TYR A 163 21.28 15.76 9.02
CA TYR A 163 20.74 15.15 7.80
C TYR A 163 20.30 13.72 8.09
N GLN A 164 19.24 13.29 7.47
CA GLN A 164 18.90 11.88 7.32
C GLN A 164 19.43 11.42 5.94
N LEU A 165 20.46 10.58 5.96
CA LEU A 165 21.12 10.10 4.74
C LEU A 165 20.46 8.86 4.15
N SER A 166 19.89 8.01 5.02
CA SER A 166 19.25 6.75 4.63
C SER A 166 18.26 6.32 5.70
N TYR A 167 17.55 5.26 5.43
CA TYR A 167 16.55 4.62 6.28
C TYR A 167 16.72 3.10 6.26
#